data_eaa773ebb574b87b6064407607071965
#
_entry.id   eaa773ebb574b87b6064407607071965
#
_cell.length_a   1.000
_cell.length_b   1.000
_cell.length_c   1.000
_cell.angle_alpha   90.00
_cell.angle_beta   90.00
_cell.angle_gamma   90.00
#
_symmetry.space_group_name_H-M   'P 1'
#
loop_
_entity.id
_entity.type
_entity.pdbx_description
1 polymer ?
#
loop_
_entity_poly.entity_id
_entity_poly.type
_entity_poly.pdbx_seq_one_letter_code
_entity_poly.pdbx_strand_id
1 'polypeptide(L)'
;MIDPKLKRALGQAAKGVEIVAATHDGVTRGYTSHWVSQVAFEEPIVMASVSPKHDTYPLMIASGAFTVSFLAGDQIDIGQYFSYPAHRFHYIAPEYLTEVNGHPVVPDSLSWIHCEIFETKELGDHVLLFARVTDFGYGRLKESPLIYSSRHGWRVANDKARTPGESPRDALLARVAAAGFDTSAAGSDEED
;
A
#
# COMPACT_ATOMS: atom_id res chain seq x y z
N MET A 1 23.27 -14.66 2.74
CA MET A 1 22.28 -14.61 3.86
C MET A 1 22.40 -13.24 4.51
N ILE A 2 21.29 -12.52 4.75
CA ILE A 2 21.31 -11.17 5.36
C ILE A 2 21.76 -11.25 6.83
N ASP A 3 22.57 -10.30 7.29
CA ASP A 3 22.98 -10.17 8.69
C ASP A 3 21.73 -10.07 9.60
N PRO A 4 21.63 -10.87 10.68
CA PRO A 4 20.49 -10.83 11.60
C PRO A 4 20.26 -9.45 12.26
N LYS A 5 21.33 -8.67 12.50
CA LYS A 5 21.22 -7.31 13.06
C LYS A 5 20.62 -6.35 12.05
N LEU A 6 21.07 -6.44 10.77
CA LEU A 6 20.50 -5.67 9.68
C LEU A 6 19.02 -6.02 9.47
N LYS A 7 18.66 -7.32 9.47
CA LYS A 7 17.28 -7.77 9.38
C LYS A 7 16.39 -7.16 10.48
N ARG A 8 16.91 -7.11 11.73
CA ARG A 8 16.20 -6.47 12.85
C ARG A 8 16.03 -4.96 12.66
N ALA A 9 17.06 -4.28 12.15
CA ALA A 9 16.99 -2.83 11.87
C ALA A 9 15.94 -2.53 10.79
N LEU A 10 15.97 -3.24 9.66
CA LEU A 10 14.99 -3.10 8.58
C LEU A 10 13.56 -3.46 9.05
N GLY A 11 13.44 -4.41 9.97
CA GLY A 11 12.16 -4.83 10.54
C GLY A 11 11.47 -3.81 11.45
N GLN A 12 12.12 -2.68 11.78
CA GLN A 12 11.48 -1.60 12.56
C GLN A 12 10.52 -0.76 11.70
N ALA A 13 10.71 -0.74 10.38
CA ALA A 13 9.85 0.04 9.49
C ALA A 13 8.42 -0.48 9.55
N ALA A 14 7.50 0.37 10.01
CA ALA A 14 6.07 0.13 9.88
C ALA A 14 5.65 0.32 8.42
N LYS A 15 4.78 -0.54 7.92
CA LYS A 15 4.33 -0.54 6.53
C LYS A 15 2.82 -0.72 6.49
N GLY A 16 2.16 -0.15 5.50
CA GLY A 16 0.79 -0.51 5.18
C GLY A 16 0.66 -1.99 4.87
N VAL A 17 -0.54 -2.48 4.91
CA VAL A 17 -0.89 -3.82 4.45
C VAL A 17 -1.86 -3.69 3.30
N GLU A 18 -1.44 -4.17 2.15
CA GLU A 18 -2.19 -4.13 0.91
C GLU A 18 -2.36 -5.54 0.35
N ILE A 19 -3.48 -5.77 -0.36
CA ILE A 19 -3.60 -6.92 -1.27
C ILE A 19 -3.36 -6.42 -2.68
N VAL A 20 -2.33 -6.97 -3.32
CA VAL A 20 -2.07 -6.77 -4.73
C VAL A 20 -2.64 -7.94 -5.49
N ALA A 21 -3.54 -7.66 -6.43
CA ALA A 21 -4.23 -8.68 -7.22
C ALA A 21 -4.16 -8.37 -8.71
N ALA A 22 -4.19 -9.41 -9.53
CA ALA A 22 -4.24 -9.30 -10.98
C ALA A 22 -5.09 -10.42 -11.57
N THR A 23 -5.73 -10.11 -12.71
CA THR A 23 -6.52 -11.05 -13.49
C THR A 23 -5.97 -11.11 -14.92
N HIS A 24 -5.80 -12.31 -15.44
CA HIS A 24 -5.47 -12.55 -16.84
C HIS A 24 -6.12 -13.86 -17.30
N ASP A 25 -6.74 -13.85 -18.49
CA ASP A 25 -7.44 -15.01 -19.09
C ASP A 25 -8.41 -15.71 -18.12
N GLY A 26 -9.18 -14.93 -17.34
CA GLY A 26 -10.15 -15.44 -16.38
C GLY A 26 -9.56 -16.03 -15.09
N VAL A 27 -8.23 -15.96 -14.93
CA VAL A 27 -7.55 -16.39 -13.71
C VAL A 27 -7.19 -15.17 -12.86
N THR A 28 -7.66 -15.15 -11.62
CA THR A 28 -7.33 -14.11 -10.64
C THR A 28 -6.41 -14.68 -9.55
N ARG A 29 -5.39 -13.92 -9.17
CA ARG A 29 -4.51 -14.21 -8.03
C ARG A 29 -4.23 -12.93 -7.26
N GLY A 30 -3.90 -13.08 -5.97
CA GLY A 30 -3.50 -11.98 -5.12
C GLY A 30 -2.47 -12.40 -4.09
N TYR A 31 -1.74 -11.45 -3.56
CA TYR A 31 -0.78 -11.64 -2.47
C TYR A 31 -0.79 -10.44 -1.54
N THR A 32 -0.43 -10.68 -0.29
CA THR A 32 -0.24 -9.61 0.70
C THR A 32 1.08 -8.90 0.46
N SER A 33 1.00 -7.61 0.23
CA SER A 33 2.16 -6.73 0.06
C SER A 33 2.34 -5.80 1.26
N HIS A 34 3.58 -5.38 1.45
CA HIS A 34 4.03 -4.31 2.35
C HIS A 34 4.96 -3.34 1.60
N TRP A 35 5.04 -3.48 0.28
CA TRP A 35 6.01 -2.77 -0.56
C TRP A 35 5.32 -2.16 -1.79
N VAL A 36 4.21 -1.47 -1.52
CA VAL A 36 3.58 -0.56 -2.45
C VAL A 36 3.78 0.86 -1.95
N SER A 37 4.12 1.78 -2.83
CA SER A 37 4.31 3.18 -2.48
C SER A 37 3.94 4.08 -3.65
N GLN A 38 3.25 5.18 -3.36
CA GLN A 38 3.16 6.30 -4.28
C GLN A 38 4.55 6.95 -4.39
N VAL A 39 5.01 7.23 -5.59
CA VAL A 39 6.35 7.78 -5.86
C VAL A 39 6.32 9.10 -6.65
N ALA A 40 5.16 9.53 -7.14
CA ALA A 40 4.94 10.84 -7.75
C ALA A 40 3.54 11.34 -7.48
N PHE A 41 3.34 12.68 -7.46
CA PHE A 41 2.07 13.34 -7.16
C PHE A 41 1.33 13.82 -8.42
N GLU A 42 1.99 14.62 -9.26
CA GLU A 42 1.33 15.26 -10.42
C GLU A 42 0.84 14.26 -11.46
N GLU A 43 1.65 13.23 -11.72
CA GLU A 43 1.22 12.01 -12.36
C GLU A 43 1.17 10.95 -11.27
N PRO A 44 0.00 10.36 -10.92
CA PRO A 44 -0.09 9.44 -9.79
C PRO A 44 0.57 8.10 -10.13
N ILE A 45 1.90 8.07 -9.93
CA ILE A 45 2.72 6.88 -10.14
C ILE A 45 2.86 6.11 -8.84
N VAL A 46 2.64 4.81 -8.93
CA VAL A 46 2.80 3.85 -7.86
C VAL A 46 3.91 2.87 -8.22
N MET A 47 4.75 2.55 -7.24
CA MET A 47 5.73 1.48 -7.32
C MET A 47 5.27 0.30 -6.48
N ALA A 48 5.25 -0.89 -7.05
CA ALA A 48 5.06 -2.15 -6.32
C ALA A 48 6.31 -3.03 -6.47
N SER A 49 6.79 -3.59 -5.35
CA SER A 49 7.88 -4.57 -5.37
C SER A 49 7.29 -5.97 -5.20
N VAL A 50 7.53 -6.85 -6.17
CA VAL A 50 6.96 -8.19 -6.20
C VAL A 50 8.05 -9.25 -6.42
N SER A 51 7.96 -10.37 -5.69
CA SER A 51 8.81 -11.53 -5.98
C SER A 51 8.26 -12.30 -7.19
N PRO A 52 9.10 -12.64 -8.19
CA PRO A 52 8.68 -13.49 -9.30
C PRO A 52 8.17 -14.89 -8.90
N LYS A 53 8.35 -15.26 -7.62
CA LYS A 53 7.83 -16.51 -7.06
C LYS A 53 6.36 -16.46 -6.68
N HIS A 54 5.74 -15.27 -6.64
CA HIS A 54 4.31 -15.14 -6.42
C HIS A 54 3.53 -15.50 -7.68
N ASP A 55 2.49 -16.30 -7.53
CA ASP A 55 1.61 -16.72 -8.63
C ASP A 55 0.88 -15.53 -9.30
N THR A 56 0.79 -14.41 -8.60
CA THR A 56 0.22 -13.17 -9.13
C THR A 56 1.15 -12.48 -10.14
N TYR A 57 2.48 -12.64 -9.98
CA TYR A 57 3.46 -11.96 -10.83
C TYR A 57 3.29 -12.24 -12.34
N PRO A 58 3.17 -13.50 -12.81
CA PRO A 58 2.97 -13.76 -14.23
C PRO A 58 1.66 -13.15 -14.77
N LEU A 59 0.60 -13.07 -13.95
CA LEU A 59 -0.65 -12.43 -14.34
C LEU A 59 -0.49 -10.92 -14.47
N MET A 60 0.25 -10.27 -13.56
CA MET A 60 0.56 -8.83 -13.62
C MET A 60 1.32 -8.48 -14.89
N ILE A 61 2.32 -9.31 -15.27
CA ILE A 61 3.10 -9.08 -16.48
C ILE A 61 2.26 -9.34 -17.74
N ALA A 62 1.46 -10.40 -17.76
CA ALA A 62 0.65 -10.77 -18.92
C ALA A 62 -0.51 -9.79 -19.17
N SER A 63 -1.16 -9.30 -18.11
CA SER A 63 -2.22 -8.27 -18.20
C SER A 63 -1.67 -6.85 -18.38
N GLY A 64 -0.42 -6.60 -18.00
CA GLY A 64 0.15 -5.25 -17.94
C GLY A 64 -0.43 -4.39 -16.81
N ALA A 65 -1.15 -4.99 -15.85
CA ALA A 65 -1.87 -4.25 -14.83
C ALA A 65 -2.02 -5.01 -13.51
N PHE A 66 -2.35 -4.30 -12.44
CA PHE A 66 -2.69 -4.86 -11.14
C PHE A 66 -3.59 -3.91 -10.34
N THR A 67 -4.28 -4.45 -9.35
CA THR A 67 -5.08 -3.69 -8.40
C THR A 67 -4.45 -3.77 -7.02
N VAL A 68 -4.50 -2.69 -6.27
CA VAL A 68 -4.06 -2.60 -4.88
C VAL A 68 -5.25 -2.26 -4.01
N SER A 69 -5.59 -3.10 -3.04
CA SER A 69 -6.59 -2.82 -2.00
C SER A 69 -5.89 -2.54 -0.67
N PHE A 70 -6.10 -1.36 -0.10
CA PHE A 70 -5.54 -0.95 1.19
C PHE A 70 -6.41 -1.46 2.33
N LEU A 71 -5.87 -2.36 3.16
CA LEU A 71 -6.67 -3.04 4.17
C LEU A 71 -7.01 -2.15 5.37
N ALA A 72 -8.25 -2.27 5.85
CA ALA A 72 -8.67 -1.72 7.12
C ALA A 72 -8.15 -2.57 8.29
N GLY A 73 -8.06 -1.96 9.48
CA GLY A 73 -7.44 -2.57 10.66
C GLY A 73 -8.07 -3.87 11.15
N ASP A 74 -9.34 -4.10 10.84
CA ASP A 74 -10.06 -5.34 11.18
C ASP A 74 -9.89 -6.47 10.14
N GLN A 75 -9.25 -6.21 9.01
CA GLN A 75 -9.05 -7.18 7.92
C GLN A 75 -7.73 -7.98 8.06
N ILE A 76 -7.34 -8.31 9.29
CA ILE A 76 -6.12 -9.09 9.57
C ILE A 76 -6.21 -10.49 8.94
N ASP A 77 -7.36 -11.12 8.97
CA ASP A 77 -7.61 -12.45 8.40
C ASP A 77 -7.39 -12.46 6.88
N ILE A 78 -7.83 -11.44 6.17
CA ILE A 78 -7.61 -11.25 4.73
C ILE A 78 -6.10 -11.09 4.45
N GLY A 79 -5.43 -10.20 5.20
CA GLY A 79 -3.99 -10.02 5.10
C GLY A 79 -3.21 -11.31 5.36
N GLN A 80 -3.60 -12.10 6.34
CA GLN A 80 -2.99 -13.38 6.64
C GLN A 80 -3.27 -14.42 5.54
N TYR A 81 -4.50 -14.50 5.05
CA TYR A 81 -4.88 -15.43 3.99
C TYR A 81 -3.98 -15.27 2.76
N PHE A 82 -3.83 -14.06 2.24
CA PHE A 82 -3.01 -13.78 1.07
C PHE A 82 -1.49 -13.77 1.33
N SER A 83 -1.05 -13.90 2.60
CA SER A 83 0.37 -14.05 2.93
C SER A 83 0.89 -15.48 2.77
N TYR A 84 -0.01 -16.47 2.62
CA TYR A 84 0.38 -17.84 2.37
C TYR A 84 0.68 -18.08 0.88
N PRO A 85 1.63 -18.98 0.55
CA PRO A 85 1.91 -19.34 -0.84
C PRO A 85 0.64 -19.86 -1.55
N ALA A 86 0.36 -19.34 -2.73
CA ALA A 86 -0.87 -19.60 -3.47
C ALA A 86 -1.11 -21.08 -3.80
N HIS A 87 -0.05 -21.89 -3.91
CA HIS A 87 -0.19 -23.34 -4.12
C HIS A 87 -0.96 -24.06 -3.00
N ARG A 88 -1.20 -23.41 -1.86
CA ARG A 88 -2.03 -23.95 -0.77
C ARG A 88 -3.51 -23.56 -0.90
N PHE A 89 -3.81 -22.47 -1.63
CA PHE A 89 -5.14 -21.92 -1.74
C PHE A 89 -5.43 -21.55 -3.19
N HIS A 90 -5.82 -22.55 -4.00
CA HIS A 90 -6.23 -22.31 -5.40
C HIS A 90 -7.60 -21.63 -5.52
N TYR A 91 -8.39 -21.63 -4.43
CA TYR A 91 -9.68 -21.01 -4.36
C TYR A 91 -9.58 -19.68 -3.61
N ILE A 92 -10.05 -18.62 -4.25
CA ILE A 92 -10.23 -17.32 -3.60
C ILE A 92 -11.73 -17.17 -3.35
N ALA A 93 -12.11 -17.12 -2.07
CA ALA A 93 -13.49 -16.91 -1.69
C ALA A 93 -13.95 -15.50 -2.14
N PRO A 94 -15.22 -15.36 -2.61
CA PRO A 94 -15.76 -14.07 -3.04
C PRO A 94 -15.73 -12.98 -1.94
N GLU A 95 -15.79 -13.40 -0.69
CA GLU A 95 -15.65 -12.50 0.46
C GLU A 95 -14.22 -11.92 0.62
N TYR A 96 -13.21 -12.50 -0.03
CA TYR A 96 -11.84 -12.01 0.00
C TYR A 96 -11.47 -11.19 -1.24
N LEU A 97 -11.98 -11.55 -2.41
CA LEU A 97 -11.85 -10.75 -3.64
C LEU A 97 -13.19 -10.77 -4.38
N THR A 98 -13.64 -9.60 -4.75
CA THR A 98 -14.80 -9.39 -5.64
C THR A 98 -14.36 -8.57 -6.85
N GLU A 99 -15.23 -8.46 -7.83
CA GLU A 99 -15.01 -7.63 -9.01
C GLU A 99 -15.72 -6.29 -8.87
N VAL A 100 -14.97 -5.20 -9.05
CA VAL A 100 -15.49 -3.83 -9.14
C VAL A 100 -14.90 -3.18 -10.38
N ASN A 101 -15.73 -2.70 -11.28
CA ASN A 101 -15.33 -2.11 -12.58
C ASN A 101 -14.42 -3.05 -13.42
N GLY A 102 -14.57 -4.36 -13.29
CA GLY A 102 -13.69 -5.33 -13.96
C GLY A 102 -12.36 -5.58 -13.24
N HIS A 103 -12.15 -5.01 -12.06
CA HIS A 103 -10.92 -5.14 -11.29
C HIS A 103 -11.11 -6.01 -10.04
N PRO A 104 -10.14 -6.88 -9.68
CA PRO A 104 -10.19 -7.67 -8.45
C PRO A 104 -9.90 -6.79 -7.23
N VAL A 105 -10.88 -6.62 -6.35
CA VAL A 105 -10.85 -5.72 -5.19
C VAL A 105 -11.20 -6.49 -3.92
N VAL A 106 -10.53 -6.17 -2.80
CA VAL A 106 -10.93 -6.66 -1.48
C VAL A 106 -12.17 -5.89 -1.02
N PRO A 107 -13.30 -6.58 -0.73
CA PRO A 107 -14.49 -5.94 -0.19
C PRO A 107 -14.18 -5.18 1.11
N ASP A 108 -14.88 -4.07 1.32
CA ASP A 108 -14.78 -3.27 2.55
C ASP A 108 -13.34 -2.83 2.93
N SER A 109 -12.41 -2.81 1.99
CA SER A 109 -11.09 -2.19 2.18
C SER A 109 -11.22 -0.67 2.38
N LEU A 110 -10.18 0.02 2.83
CA LEU A 110 -10.19 1.48 2.97
C LEU A 110 -10.43 2.17 1.63
N SER A 111 -9.70 1.72 0.62
CA SER A 111 -9.80 2.15 -0.77
C SER A 111 -9.04 1.14 -1.64
N TRP A 112 -9.22 1.28 -2.94
CA TRP A 112 -8.46 0.52 -3.92
C TRP A 112 -8.05 1.40 -5.10
N ILE A 113 -6.97 1.01 -5.77
CA ILE A 113 -6.48 1.63 -7.00
C ILE A 113 -6.20 0.55 -8.03
N HIS A 114 -6.50 0.83 -9.30
CA HIS A 114 -6.05 0.02 -10.44
C HIS A 114 -4.90 0.71 -11.13
N CYS A 115 -3.86 -0.05 -11.49
CA CYS A 115 -2.59 0.47 -11.96
C CYS A 115 -2.17 -0.23 -13.27
N GLU A 116 -1.81 0.54 -14.28
CA GLU A 116 -1.24 0.06 -15.54
C GLU A 116 0.27 0.19 -15.52
N ILE A 117 0.97 -0.94 -15.73
CA ILE A 117 2.42 -1.03 -15.68
C ILE A 117 3.02 -0.38 -16.93
N PHE A 118 3.97 0.56 -16.76
CA PHE A 118 4.70 1.16 -17.87
C PHE A 118 6.19 0.86 -17.84
N GLU A 119 6.73 0.46 -16.69
CA GLU A 119 8.15 0.12 -16.55
C GLU A 119 8.35 -0.97 -15.51
N THR A 120 9.32 -1.84 -15.73
CA THR A 120 9.74 -2.88 -14.79
C THR A 120 11.25 -2.86 -14.59
N LYS A 121 11.70 -3.15 -13.37
CA LYS A 121 13.12 -3.22 -13.04
C LYS A 121 13.41 -4.40 -12.12
N GLU A 122 14.22 -5.33 -12.59
CA GLU A 122 14.74 -6.40 -11.75
C GLU A 122 15.69 -5.84 -10.68
N LEU A 123 15.50 -6.26 -9.42
CA LEU A 123 16.29 -5.82 -8.28
C LEU A 123 16.45 -6.93 -7.25
N GLY A 124 17.58 -7.61 -7.29
CA GLY A 124 17.86 -8.74 -6.40
C GLY A 124 16.91 -9.91 -6.63
N ASP A 125 16.11 -10.26 -5.63
CA ASP A 125 15.12 -11.35 -5.68
C ASP A 125 13.68 -10.84 -5.95
N HIS A 126 13.54 -9.56 -6.27
CA HIS A 126 12.27 -8.89 -6.59
C HIS A 126 12.35 -8.14 -7.91
N VAL A 127 11.17 -7.81 -8.43
CA VAL A 127 10.98 -6.90 -9.55
C VAL A 127 10.19 -5.69 -9.06
N LEU A 128 10.67 -4.49 -9.37
CA LEU A 128 9.91 -3.26 -9.18
C LEU A 128 9.03 -3.03 -10.40
N LEU A 129 7.75 -2.79 -10.17
CA LEU A 129 6.78 -2.43 -11.18
C LEU A 129 6.41 -0.96 -10.97
N PHE A 130 6.63 -0.12 -11.99
CA PHE A 130 6.17 1.26 -11.99
C PHE A 130 4.91 1.34 -12.82
N ALA A 131 3.84 1.87 -12.22
CA ALA A 131 2.52 1.85 -12.81
C ALA A 131 1.78 3.18 -12.59
N ARG A 132 0.96 3.58 -13.57
CA ARG A 132 0.04 4.71 -13.46
C ARG A 132 -1.28 4.25 -12.87
N VAL A 133 -1.83 5.04 -11.97
CA VAL A 133 -3.19 4.81 -11.48
C VAL A 133 -4.18 5.24 -12.56
N THR A 134 -5.01 4.30 -13.01
CA THR A 134 -6.00 4.53 -14.10
C THR A 134 -7.45 4.41 -13.63
N ASP A 135 -7.70 3.76 -12.49
CA ASP A 135 -9.00 3.71 -11.84
C ASP A 135 -8.84 3.58 -10.31
N PHE A 136 -9.85 3.98 -9.56
CA PHE A 136 -9.82 3.89 -8.10
C PHE A 136 -11.23 3.88 -7.51
N GLY A 137 -11.33 3.46 -6.25
CA GLY A 137 -12.58 3.53 -5.51
C GLY A 137 -12.36 3.69 -4.02
N TYR A 138 -13.39 4.21 -3.38
CA TYR A 138 -13.42 4.44 -1.93
C TYR A 138 -14.22 3.36 -1.24
N GLY A 139 -13.71 2.93 -0.09
CA GLY A 139 -14.39 2.08 0.87
C GLY A 139 -14.51 2.79 2.22
N ARG A 140 -13.90 2.23 3.26
CA ARG A 140 -13.99 2.72 4.65
C ARG A 140 -12.90 3.76 4.98
N LEU A 141 -12.82 4.85 4.24
CA LEU A 141 -11.75 5.88 4.34
C LEU A 141 -11.53 6.49 5.74
N LYS A 142 -12.54 6.42 6.63
CA LYS A 142 -12.45 7.00 7.98
C LYS A 142 -11.91 6.02 9.03
N GLU A 143 -11.69 4.78 8.64
CA GLU A 143 -11.20 3.75 9.54
C GLU A 143 -9.68 3.69 9.56
N SER A 144 -9.16 3.10 10.63
CA SER A 144 -7.72 2.95 10.81
C SER A 144 -7.16 1.91 9.84
N PRO A 145 -6.00 2.16 9.22
CA PRO A 145 -5.35 1.20 8.35
C PRO A 145 -4.76 0.02 9.14
N LEU A 146 -4.69 -1.12 8.49
CA LEU A 146 -3.90 -2.24 8.96
C LEU A 146 -2.41 -1.93 8.67
N ILE A 147 -1.57 -2.07 9.69
CA ILE A 147 -0.13 -1.91 9.57
C ILE A 147 0.61 -3.17 10.00
N TYR A 148 1.80 -3.34 9.47
CA TYR A 148 2.68 -4.46 9.79
C TYR A 148 4.12 -3.99 10.04
N SER A 149 4.76 -4.59 11.04
CA SER A 149 6.21 -4.60 11.14
C SER A 149 6.68 -5.98 11.56
N SER A 150 7.84 -6.42 11.09
CA SER A 150 8.33 -7.76 11.42
C SER A 150 8.64 -7.95 12.92
N ARG A 151 8.75 -6.86 13.67
CA ARG A 151 8.95 -6.89 15.13
C ARG A 151 7.63 -7.02 15.89
N HIS A 152 6.59 -6.31 15.47
CA HIS A 152 5.34 -6.19 16.22
C HIS A 152 4.18 -6.97 15.60
N GLY A 153 4.39 -7.57 14.43
CA GLY A 153 3.35 -8.25 13.67
C GLY A 153 2.29 -7.29 13.14
N TRP A 154 1.08 -7.80 12.98
CA TRP A 154 -0.09 -7.06 12.53
C TRP A 154 -0.60 -6.12 13.60
N ARG A 155 -0.85 -4.86 13.26
CA ARG A 155 -1.32 -3.83 14.18
C ARG A 155 -2.34 -2.93 13.51
N VAL A 156 -3.26 -2.40 14.30
CA VAL A 156 -4.16 -1.32 13.90
C VAL A 156 -3.56 0.00 14.37
N ALA A 157 -3.58 1.01 13.51
CA ALA A 157 -3.23 2.36 13.91
C ALA A 157 -4.39 2.92 14.74
N ASN A 158 -4.26 2.93 16.07
CA ASN A 158 -5.31 3.37 16.98
C ASN A 158 -5.29 4.87 17.28
N ASP A 159 -4.37 5.62 16.66
CA ASP A 159 -4.31 7.06 16.86
C ASP A 159 -5.53 7.71 16.21
N LYS A 160 -6.21 8.54 16.98
CA LYS A 160 -7.27 9.40 16.46
C LYS A 160 -6.68 10.29 15.36
N ALA A 161 -7.42 10.47 14.29
CA ALA A 161 -7.13 11.51 13.33
C ALA A 161 -6.89 12.85 14.08
N ARG A 162 -5.99 13.67 13.55
CA ARG A 162 -5.60 14.96 14.15
C ARG A 162 -6.81 15.67 14.75
N THR A 163 -6.66 16.12 15.99
CA THR A 163 -7.69 16.94 16.63
C THR A 163 -7.80 18.25 15.83
N PRO A 164 -8.99 18.64 15.35
CA PRO A 164 -9.16 19.94 14.72
C PRO A 164 -8.78 21.04 15.71
N GLY A 165 -7.90 21.95 15.34
CA GLY A 165 -7.58 23.15 16.12
C GLY A 165 -6.13 23.31 16.58
N GLU A 166 -5.33 22.23 16.66
CA GLU A 166 -3.90 22.36 16.96
C GLU A 166 -3.08 21.83 15.78
N SER A 167 -2.46 22.75 15.04
CA SER A 167 -1.53 22.40 13.98
C SER A 167 -0.12 22.26 14.56
N PRO A 168 0.51 21.04 14.54
CA PRO A 168 1.91 20.92 14.89
C PRO A 168 2.81 21.81 14.03
N ARG A 169 2.37 22.16 12.82
CA ARG A 169 3.02 23.09 11.89
C ARG A 169 3.08 24.49 12.52
N ASP A 170 1.97 25.01 13.05
CA ASP A 170 1.92 26.36 13.62
C ASP A 170 2.82 26.48 14.85
N ALA A 171 2.81 25.46 15.71
CA ALA A 171 3.71 25.40 16.85
C ALA A 171 5.20 25.34 16.41
N LEU A 172 5.51 24.59 15.34
CA LEU A 172 6.86 24.55 14.78
C LEU A 172 7.27 25.88 14.16
N LEU A 173 6.40 26.51 13.36
CA LEU A 173 6.65 27.81 12.75
C LEU A 173 6.88 28.90 13.79
N ALA A 174 6.09 28.91 14.87
CA ALA A 174 6.29 29.81 15.99
C ALA A 174 7.68 29.62 16.64
N ARG A 175 8.15 28.40 16.80
CA ARG A 175 9.50 28.11 17.34
C ARG A 175 10.60 28.54 16.37
N VAL A 176 10.42 28.32 15.07
CA VAL A 176 11.38 28.72 14.03
C VAL A 176 11.48 30.25 13.96
N ALA A 177 10.35 30.96 14.00
CA ALA A 177 10.28 32.41 14.07
C ALA A 177 10.94 32.96 15.34
N ALA A 178 10.69 32.33 16.50
CA ALA A 178 11.33 32.70 17.76
C ALA A 178 12.85 32.50 17.75
N ALA A 179 13.36 31.60 16.92
CA ALA A 179 14.78 31.39 16.69
C ALA A 179 15.38 32.37 15.66
N GLY A 180 14.59 33.31 15.13
CA GLY A 180 15.04 34.38 14.23
C GLY A 180 15.09 33.99 12.76
N PHE A 181 14.47 32.88 12.35
CA PHE A 181 14.38 32.48 10.93
C PHE A 181 13.09 32.99 10.29
N ASP A 182 13.18 33.34 9.00
CA ASP A 182 12.02 33.77 8.21
C ASP A 182 11.10 32.56 7.93
N THR A 183 9.84 32.69 8.27
CA THR A 183 8.78 31.68 8.03
C THR A 183 7.74 32.12 7.00
N SER A 184 7.95 33.25 6.32
CA SER A 184 6.98 33.84 5.38
C SER A 184 6.69 32.93 4.18
N ALA A 185 7.70 32.18 3.71
CA ALA A 185 7.56 31.24 2.60
C ALA A 185 6.78 29.95 2.97
N ALA A 186 6.60 29.66 4.26
CA ALA A 186 5.93 28.44 4.72
C ALA A 186 4.40 28.61 4.86
N GLY A 187 3.86 29.78 4.56
CA GLY A 187 2.44 30.12 4.70
C GLY A 187 1.60 30.08 3.40
N SER A 188 2.18 29.72 2.25
CA SER A 188 1.51 29.86 0.94
C SER A 188 0.91 28.56 0.37
N ASP A 189 0.86 27.47 1.11
CA ASP A 189 0.11 26.28 0.68
C ASP A 189 -1.36 26.50 1.05
N GLU A 190 -2.08 27.21 0.21
CA GLU A 190 -3.54 27.25 0.24
C GLU A 190 -4.06 25.83 -0.04
N GLU A 191 -5.07 25.47 0.74
CA GLU A 191 -5.88 24.27 0.68
C GLU A 191 -6.32 23.98 -0.77
N ASP A 192 -6.00 22.79 -1.30
CA ASP A 192 -6.74 22.08 -2.33
C ASP A 192 -7.19 20.72 -1.79
#